data_1719089861262e39e183e5e6c67052c9
#
_entry.id   1719089861262e39e183e5e6c67052c9
#
_cell.length_a   1.000
_cell.length_b   1.000
_cell.length_c   1.000
_cell.angle_alpha   90.00
_cell.angle_beta   90.00
_cell.angle_gamma   90.00
#
_symmetry.space_group_name_H-M   'P 1'
#
loop_
_entity.id
_entity.type
_entity.pdbx_description
1 polymer ?
#
loop_
_entity_poly.entity_id
_entity_poly.type
_entity_poly.pdbx_seq_one_letter_code
_entity_poly.pdbx_strand_id
1 'polypeptide(L)'
;MFGEQFEAAVKKREKEFATYDEVKVFFTTWNVGGFEPSKEYDLSGLFNNFEGKGTPEVVVFAIQELVTKNATNLITSTTNEAAVQKWADIILANLKKHDNYLFVRERTLIGITLFLFVKNSIRERVQKIGADLIKTGVGGNFGNKGSVVIKFCIDDSSFALINGHLEAGASSNSTRLMNLIDIHERAFQEEGVGKIRVSKCVI
;
A
#
# COMPACT_ATOMS: atom_id res chain seq x y z
N MET A 1 -32.40 15.20 -2.69
CA MET A 1 -32.85 16.38 -3.50
C MET A 1 -31.97 17.63 -3.25
N PHE A 2 -31.83 18.16 -2.04
CA PHE A 2 -30.97 19.35 -1.80
C PHE A 2 -29.48 19.06 -2.02
N GLY A 3 -28.98 17.91 -1.63
CA GLY A 3 -27.55 17.49 -1.81
C GLY A 3 -27.16 17.32 -3.26
N GLU A 4 -27.97 16.69 -4.06
CA GLU A 4 -27.69 16.44 -5.49
C GLU A 4 -27.65 17.75 -6.31
N GLN A 5 -28.54 18.69 -5.99
CA GLN A 5 -28.55 20.02 -6.64
C GLN A 5 -27.33 20.84 -6.25
N PHE A 6 -26.89 20.74 -4.99
CA PHE A 6 -25.68 21.40 -4.50
C PHE A 6 -24.43 20.82 -5.17
N GLU A 7 -24.29 19.47 -5.21
CA GLU A 7 -23.17 18.81 -5.89
C GLU A 7 -23.10 19.15 -7.37
N ALA A 8 -24.26 19.18 -8.06
CA ALA A 8 -24.31 19.58 -9.47
C ALA A 8 -23.88 21.04 -9.68
N ALA A 9 -24.28 21.95 -8.79
CA ALA A 9 -23.89 23.35 -8.85
C ALA A 9 -22.38 23.55 -8.59
N VAL A 10 -21.81 22.84 -7.62
CA VAL A 10 -20.37 22.83 -7.34
C VAL A 10 -19.61 22.30 -8.55
N LYS A 11 -20.02 21.15 -9.11
CA LYS A 11 -19.38 20.54 -10.29
C LYS A 11 -19.40 21.48 -11.51
N LYS A 12 -20.48 22.24 -11.70
CA LYS A 12 -20.56 23.22 -12.80
C LYS A 12 -19.53 24.34 -12.69
N ARG A 13 -19.14 24.68 -11.46
CA ARG A 13 -18.17 25.76 -11.18
C ARG A 13 -16.78 25.25 -10.82
N GLU A 14 -16.54 23.95 -10.92
CA GLU A 14 -15.32 23.28 -10.50
C GLU A 14 -14.06 23.91 -11.09
N LYS A 15 -14.10 24.33 -12.35
CA LYS A 15 -12.97 24.99 -13.02
C LYS A 15 -12.60 26.39 -12.46
N GLU A 16 -13.48 26.97 -11.64
CA GLU A 16 -13.22 28.26 -11.01
C GLU A 16 -12.34 28.17 -9.78
N PHE A 17 -12.30 26.97 -9.12
CA PHE A 17 -11.62 26.78 -7.85
C PHE A 17 -10.76 25.50 -7.78
N ALA A 18 -10.82 24.60 -8.76
CA ALA A 18 -10.04 23.38 -8.80
C ALA A 18 -9.12 23.33 -10.02
N THR A 19 -7.87 22.93 -9.79
CA THR A 19 -6.92 22.54 -10.82
C THR A 19 -6.59 21.07 -10.65
N TYR A 20 -6.44 20.36 -11.77
CA TYR A 20 -6.12 18.94 -11.77
C TYR A 20 -4.75 18.70 -12.34
N ASP A 21 -3.99 17.87 -11.66
CA ASP A 21 -2.69 17.40 -12.10
C ASP A 21 -2.73 15.86 -12.22
N GLU A 22 -2.00 15.33 -13.19
CA GLU A 22 -1.90 13.89 -13.39
C GLU A 22 -0.71 13.36 -12.59
N VAL A 23 -0.97 12.36 -11.74
CA VAL A 23 0.05 11.62 -11.00
C VAL A 23 0.01 10.16 -11.41
N LYS A 24 1.10 9.67 -12.00
CA LYS A 24 1.23 8.26 -12.39
C LYS A 24 1.64 7.43 -11.20
N VAL A 25 0.88 6.37 -10.93
CA VAL A 25 1.14 5.43 -9.87
C VAL A 25 1.45 4.06 -10.47
N PHE A 26 2.62 3.51 -10.14
CA PHE A 26 2.93 2.10 -10.39
C PHE A 26 2.63 1.31 -9.13
N PHE A 27 1.74 0.34 -9.26
CA PHE A 27 1.38 -0.55 -8.16
C PHE A 27 1.69 -1.99 -8.55
N THR A 28 2.45 -2.70 -7.72
CA THR A 28 2.69 -4.13 -7.87
C THR A 28 2.33 -4.89 -6.61
N THR A 29 1.72 -6.06 -6.78
CA THR A 29 1.47 -7.02 -5.72
C THR A 29 2.20 -8.32 -6.02
N TRP A 30 2.91 -8.87 -5.01
CA TRP A 30 3.75 -10.04 -5.21
C TRP A 30 3.81 -10.91 -3.96
N ASN A 31 3.33 -12.15 -4.07
CA ASN A 31 3.61 -13.17 -3.07
C ASN A 31 4.98 -13.79 -3.39
N VAL A 32 5.97 -13.53 -2.55
CA VAL A 32 7.36 -13.95 -2.77
C VAL A 32 7.68 -15.34 -2.18
N GLY A 33 6.75 -15.96 -1.45
CA GLY A 33 6.88 -17.33 -0.95
C GLY A 33 8.09 -17.56 -0.02
N GLY A 34 8.53 -16.53 0.70
CA GLY A 34 9.74 -16.59 1.53
C GLY A 34 11.05 -16.50 0.75
N PHE A 35 11.01 -16.09 -0.52
CA PHE A 35 12.21 -15.89 -1.30
C PHE A 35 13.10 -14.80 -0.71
N GLU A 36 14.38 -15.11 -0.53
CA GLU A 36 15.40 -14.18 -0.05
C GLU A 36 16.28 -13.74 -1.23
N PRO A 37 16.10 -12.53 -1.77
CA PRO A 37 16.89 -12.03 -2.88
C PRO A 37 18.33 -11.74 -2.48
N SER A 38 19.28 -11.83 -3.43
CA SER A 38 20.61 -11.23 -3.26
C SER A 38 20.51 -9.70 -3.20
N LYS A 39 21.56 -9.02 -2.74
CA LYS A 39 21.57 -7.55 -2.71
C LYS A 39 21.50 -6.94 -4.11
N GLU A 40 22.00 -7.64 -5.11
CA GLU A 40 22.06 -7.24 -6.51
C GLU A 40 20.86 -7.77 -7.33
N TYR A 41 19.79 -8.22 -6.65
CA TYR A 41 18.63 -8.79 -7.33
C TYR A 41 18.00 -7.81 -8.31
N ASP A 42 17.93 -8.23 -9.58
CA ASP A 42 17.45 -7.39 -10.66
C ASP A 42 15.92 -7.43 -10.78
N LEU A 43 15.30 -6.25 -10.67
CA LEU A 43 13.87 -6.04 -10.81
C LEU A 43 13.52 -5.35 -12.15
N SER A 44 14.48 -5.19 -13.08
CA SER A 44 14.28 -4.46 -14.34
C SER A 44 13.06 -4.96 -15.12
N GLY A 45 12.79 -6.27 -15.10
CA GLY A 45 11.63 -6.86 -15.75
C GLY A 45 10.27 -6.28 -15.30
N LEU A 46 10.17 -5.75 -14.06
CA LEU A 46 8.96 -5.10 -13.58
C LEU A 46 8.81 -3.66 -14.13
N PHE A 47 9.91 -3.04 -14.54
CA PHE A 47 9.96 -1.62 -14.91
C PHE A 47 10.05 -1.39 -16.42
N ASN A 48 9.96 -2.43 -17.25
CA ASN A 48 10.04 -2.33 -18.73
C ASN A 48 9.03 -1.33 -19.32
N ASN A 49 7.90 -1.11 -18.64
CA ASN A 49 6.87 -0.16 -19.10
C ASN A 49 7.18 1.30 -18.75
N PHE A 50 8.25 1.59 -18.02
CA PHE A 50 8.61 2.97 -17.68
C PHE A 50 9.16 3.74 -18.88
N GLU A 51 9.90 3.06 -19.79
CA GLU A 51 10.57 3.69 -20.93
C GLU A 51 9.62 4.34 -21.92
N GLY A 52 8.44 3.75 -22.16
CA GLY A 52 7.48 4.27 -23.17
C GLY A 52 6.43 5.24 -22.62
N LYS A 53 6.19 5.23 -21.30
CA LYS A 53 5.09 5.98 -20.65
C LYS A 53 5.59 7.04 -19.66
N GLY A 54 6.90 7.17 -19.53
CA GLY A 54 7.54 7.95 -18.49
C GLY A 54 7.50 7.25 -17.13
N THR A 55 8.48 7.55 -16.29
CA THR A 55 8.58 6.97 -14.93
C THR A 55 7.44 7.48 -14.05
N PRO A 56 6.76 6.61 -13.26
CA PRO A 56 5.68 7.01 -12.37
C PRO A 56 6.18 7.90 -11.23
N GLU A 57 5.34 8.82 -10.74
CA GLU A 57 5.64 9.68 -9.60
C GLU A 57 5.60 8.92 -8.28
N VAL A 58 4.73 7.91 -8.19
CA VAL A 58 4.54 7.07 -6.99
C VAL A 58 4.74 5.61 -7.37
N VAL A 59 5.52 4.89 -6.58
CA VAL A 59 5.75 3.44 -6.74
C VAL A 59 5.39 2.73 -5.45
N VAL A 60 4.58 1.69 -5.58
CA VAL A 60 4.06 0.89 -4.46
C VAL A 60 4.40 -0.59 -4.68
N PHE A 61 5.02 -1.20 -3.67
CA PHE A 61 5.22 -2.65 -3.61
C PHE A 61 4.42 -3.24 -2.46
N ALA A 62 3.45 -4.08 -2.79
CA ALA A 62 2.64 -4.86 -1.86
C ALA A 62 3.14 -6.31 -1.86
N ILE A 63 3.97 -6.67 -0.88
CA ILE A 63 4.60 -7.98 -0.79
C ILE A 63 3.89 -8.84 0.25
N GLN A 64 3.63 -10.10 -0.09
CA GLN A 64 3.15 -11.13 0.83
C GLN A 64 4.19 -12.25 0.95
N GLU A 65 4.17 -12.93 2.07
CA GLU A 65 5.09 -14.03 2.42
C GLU A 65 6.57 -13.63 2.31
N LEU A 66 6.89 -12.40 2.73
CA LEU A 66 8.25 -11.85 2.72
C LEU A 66 9.21 -12.67 3.58
N VAL A 67 8.71 -13.36 4.60
CA VAL A 67 9.48 -14.28 5.43
C VAL A 67 8.92 -15.69 5.35
N THR A 68 9.78 -16.70 5.44
CA THR A 68 9.37 -18.10 5.50
C THR A 68 8.51 -18.37 6.73
N LYS A 69 7.45 -19.17 6.54
CA LYS A 69 6.53 -19.61 7.61
C LYS A 69 7.20 -20.68 8.45
N ASN A 70 8.05 -20.35 9.40
CA ASN A 70 8.49 -21.27 10.44
C ASN A 70 7.60 -21.10 11.68
N ALA A 71 7.40 -22.18 12.42
CA ALA A 71 6.55 -22.20 13.61
C ALA A 71 6.91 -21.07 14.61
N THR A 72 8.18 -20.76 14.76
CA THR A 72 8.68 -19.70 15.62
C THR A 72 8.20 -18.33 15.20
N ASN A 73 8.25 -17.97 13.90
CA ASN A 73 7.80 -16.67 13.39
C ASN A 73 6.29 -16.48 13.50
N LEU A 74 5.52 -17.58 13.39
CA LEU A 74 4.06 -17.55 13.56
C LEU A 74 3.64 -17.34 15.01
N ILE A 75 4.36 -17.94 15.97
CA ILE A 75 4.03 -17.86 17.39
C ILE A 75 4.50 -16.52 17.99
N THR A 76 5.67 -16.04 17.63
CA THR A 76 6.26 -14.82 18.22
C THR A 76 5.73 -13.52 17.61
N SER A 77 4.97 -13.59 16.51
CA SER A 77 4.52 -12.41 15.75
C SER A 77 5.65 -11.44 15.39
N THR A 78 6.88 -11.96 15.26
CA THR A 78 8.08 -11.14 15.10
C THR A 78 8.27 -10.80 13.61
N THR A 79 8.38 -9.53 13.32
CA THR A 79 8.77 -9.04 11.99
C THR A 79 10.27 -9.22 11.80
N ASN A 80 10.68 -9.76 10.67
CA ASN A 80 12.11 -9.79 10.31
C ASN A 80 12.50 -8.44 9.67
N GLU A 81 12.88 -7.47 10.51
CA GLU A 81 13.23 -6.12 10.07
C GLU A 81 14.39 -6.11 9.06
N ALA A 82 15.36 -7.01 9.20
CA ALA A 82 16.50 -7.12 8.28
C ALA A 82 16.03 -7.54 6.87
N ALA A 83 15.08 -8.46 6.77
CA ALA A 83 14.52 -8.86 5.49
C ALA A 83 13.69 -7.72 4.86
N VAL A 84 12.91 -6.99 5.67
CA VAL A 84 12.14 -5.83 5.21
C VAL A 84 13.08 -4.75 4.67
N GLN A 85 14.13 -4.40 5.42
CA GLN A 85 15.11 -3.41 5.00
C GLN A 85 15.83 -3.84 3.72
N LYS A 86 16.23 -5.11 3.62
CA LYS A 86 16.87 -5.66 2.43
C LYS A 86 16.01 -5.50 1.17
N TRP A 87 14.71 -5.80 1.27
CA TRP A 87 13.78 -5.60 0.17
C TRP A 87 13.62 -4.12 -0.20
N ALA A 88 13.51 -3.24 0.79
CA ALA A 88 13.42 -1.79 0.56
C ALA A 88 14.66 -1.28 -0.20
N ASP A 89 15.85 -1.70 0.21
CA ASP A 89 17.13 -1.30 -0.41
C ASP A 89 17.23 -1.80 -1.86
N ILE A 90 16.84 -3.07 -2.12
CA ILE A 90 16.85 -3.66 -3.46
C ILE A 90 15.87 -2.92 -4.38
N ILE A 91 14.63 -2.69 -3.92
CA ILE A 91 13.63 -1.97 -4.71
C ILE A 91 14.13 -0.56 -5.02
N LEU A 92 14.62 0.17 -4.01
CA LEU A 92 15.12 1.53 -4.19
C LEU A 92 16.33 1.59 -5.13
N ALA A 93 17.27 0.64 -5.03
CA ALA A 93 18.44 0.56 -5.90
C ALA A 93 18.02 0.34 -7.38
N ASN A 94 17.02 -0.49 -7.62
CA ASN A 94 16.49 -0.70 -8.96
C ASN A 94 15.72 0.52 -9.49
N LEU A 95 14.89 1.16 -8.65
CA LEU A 95 14.16 2.38 -9.03
C LEU A 95 15.09 3.54 -9.39
N LYS A 96 16.21 3.69 -8.67
CA LYS A 96 17.21 4.73 -8.92
C LYS A 96 17.94 4.60 -10.26
N LYS A 97 17.83 3.47 -10.94
CA LYS A 97 18.32 3.31 -12.32
C LYS A 97 17.44 4.07 -13.34
N HIS A 98 16.19 4.39 -12.98
CA HIS A 98 15.20 5.00 -13.85
C HIS A 98 14.94 6.49 -13.54
N ASP A 99 14.95 6.86 -12.24
CA ASP A 99 14.74 8.25 -11.81
C ASP A 99 15.21 8.42 -10.34
N ASN A 100 15.20 9.66 -9.84
CA ASN A 100 15.55 9.95 -8.45
C ASN A 100 14.37 9.66 -7.52
N TYR A 101 14.28 8.39 -7.07
CA TYR A 101 13.28 7.93 -6.10
C TYR A 101 13.77 8.00 -4.67
N LEU A 102 12.83 8.26 -3.76
CA LEU A 102 13.02 8.23 -2.32
C LEU A 102 12.12 7.17 -1.70
N PHE A 103 12.66 6.44 -0.75
CA PHE A 103 11.86 5.62 0.16
C PHE A 103 11.13 6.53 1.15
N VAL A 104 9.81 6.38 1.26
CA VAL A 104 8.97 7.28 2.07
C VAL A 104 8.43 6.59 3.30
N ARG A 105 7.87 5.40 3.14
CA ARG A 105 7.23 4.67 4.24
C ARG A 105 7.17 3.18 3.93
N GLU A 106 7.26 2.39 4.99
CA GLU A 106 6.85 1.01 5.00
C GLU A 106 5.86 0.74 6.14
N ARG A 107 5.09 -0.32 6.01
CA ARG A 107 4.35 -0.95 7.09
C ARG A 107 4.37 -2.45 6.91
N THR A 108 4.69 -3.16 8.00
CA THR A 108 4.84 -4.61 7.97
C THR A 108 4.02 -5.28 9.07
N LEU A 109 3.37 -6.37 8.72
CA LEU A 109 2.72 -7.32 9.63
C LEU A 109 3.29 -8.70 9.32
N ILE A 110 4.30 -9.15 10.07
CA ILE A 110 5.05 -10.40 9.87
C ILE A 110 5.61 -10.47 8.43
N GLY A 111 4.96 -11.21 7.52
CA GLY A 111 5.37 -11.36 6.12
C GLY A 111 4.53 -10.56 5.13
N ILE A 112 3.65 -9.66 5.60
CA ILE A 112 2.84 -8.78 4.77
C ILE A 112 3.46 -7.39 4.84
N THR A 113 4.00 -6.89 3.75
CA THR A 113 4.71 -5.60 3.75
C THR A 113 4.22 -4.72 2.62
N LEU A 114 4.03 -3.45 2.91
CA LEU A 114 3.70 -2.41 1.95
C LEU A 114 4.82 -1.37 1.95
N PHE A 115 5.42 -1.11 0.80
CA PHE A 115 6.45 -0.10 0.60
C PHE A 115 5.92 1.03 -0.28
N LEU A 116 6.21 2.26 0.10
CA LEU A 116 5.89 3.47 -0.64
C LEU A 116 7.18 4.19 -1.01
N PHE A 117 7.35 4.42 -2.31
CA PHE A 117 8.42 5.23 -2.88
C PHE A 117 7.82 6.34 -3.72
N VAL A 118 8.47 7.50 -3.74
CA VAL A 118 8.05 8.63 -4.57
C VAL A 118 9.25 9.24 -5.27
N LYS A 119 9.03 9.86 -6.43
CA LYS A 119 10.05 10.70 -7.04
C LYS A 119 10.38 11.88 -6.15
N ASN A 120 11.64 12.24 -6.10
CA ASN A 120 12.09 13.43 -5.38
C ASN A 120 11.37 14.70 -5.84
N SER A 121 11.03 14.79 -7.13
CA SER A 121 10.33 15.95 -7.71
C SER A 121 8.97 16.26 -7.11
N ILE A 122 8.28 15.26 -6.55
CA ILE A 122 6.96 15.45 -5.90
C ILE A 122 7.01 15.26 -4.38
N ARG A 123 8.21 15.06 -3.80
CA ARG A 123 8.33 14.72 -2.36
C ARG A 123 7.63 15.69 -1.42
N GLU A 124 7.75 17.00 -1.70
CA GLU A 124 7.15 18.06 -0.89
C GLU A 124 5.63 18.11 -0.98
N ARG A 125 5.05 17.59 -2.07
CA ARG A 125 3.60 17.46 -2.25
C ARG A 125 3.00 16.30 -1.46
N VAL A 126 3.85 15.31 -1.06
CA VAL A 126 3.41 14.11 -0.33
C VAL A 126 3.44 14.38 1.17
N GLN A 127 2.25 14.49 1.76
CA GLN A 127 2.05 14.90 3.15
C GLN A 127 1.11 13.95 3.91
N LYS A 128 0.93 14.18 5.20
CA LYS A 128 -0.01 13.47 6.11
C LYS A 128 0.15 11.94 6.03
N ILE A 129 1.40 11.47 6.01
CA ILE A 129 1.72 10.05 5.88
C ILE A 129 1.43 9.35 7.20
N GLY A 130 0.51 8.39 7.17
CA GLY A 130 0.20 7.49 8.28
C GLY A 130 0.31 6.03 7.85
N ALA A 131 0.48 5.13 8.80
CA ALA A 131 0.50 3.70 8.52
C ALA A 131 -0.15 2.91 9.66
N ASP A 132 -0.94 1.90 9.31
CA ASP A 132 -1.70 1.08 10.24
C ASP A 132 -1.62 -0.40 9.87
N LEU A 133 -2.02 -1.29 10.77
CA LEU A 133 -2.09 -2.73 10.52
C LEU A 133 -3.35 -3.33 11.16
N ILE A 134 -3.98 -4.27 10.48
CA ILE A 134 -5.17 -4.98 10.92
C ILE A 134 -4.92 -6.48 10.88
N LYS A 135 -4.97 -7.15 12.02
CA LYS A 135 -4.88 -8.61 12.13
C LYS A 135 -6.27 -9.20 11.94
N THR A 136 -6.41 -10.17 11.03
CA THR A 136 -7.67 -10.87 10.74
C THR A 136 -7.59 -12.38 10.97
N GLY A 137 -6.45 -12.90 11.43
CA GLY A 137 -6.29 -14.32 11.76
C GLY A 137 -7.22 -14.77 12.90
N VAL A 138 -7.27 -16.08 13.18
CA VAL A 138 -8.22 -16.70 14.12
C VAL A 138 -8.32 -15.89 15.43
N GLY A 139 -9.51 -15.34 15.68
CA GLY A 139 -9.78 -14.46 16.84
C GLY A 139 -9.03 -13.12 16.82
N GLY A 140 -8.47 -12.67 15.66
CA GLY A 140 -7.68 -11.45 15.58
C GLY A 140 -6.27 -11.54 16.20
N ASN A 141 -5.85 -12.74 16.64
CA ASN A 141 -4.63 -12.94 17.43
C ASN A 141 -3.44 -13.51 16.65
N PHE A 142 -3.70 -14.20 15.53
CA PHE A 142 -2.62 -14.77 14.71
C PHE A 142 -2.24 -13.81 13.57
N GLY A 143 -0.98 -13.35 13.60
CA GLY A 143 -0.49 -12.25 12.76
C GLY A 143 -0.10 -12.61 11.32
N ASN A 144 -0.28 -13.86 10.85
CA ASN A 144 0.05 -14.26 9.49
C ASN A 144 -1.05 -13.94 8.46
N LYS A 145 -2.21 -13.47 8.92
CA LYS A 145 -3.33 -13.01 8.09
C LYS A 145 -3.77 -11.63 8.57
N GLY A 146 -4.12 -10.79 7.62
CA GLY A 146 -4.50 -9.41 7.88
C GLY A 146 -4.13 -8.48 6.74
N SER A 147 -3.96 -7.23 7.08
CA SER A 147 -3.51 -6.21 6.15
C SER A 147 -2.60 -5.18 6.81
N VAL A 148 -1.84 -4.51 5.96
CA VAL A 148 -1.11 -3.29 6.29
C VAL A 148 -1.61 -2.17 5.40
N VAL A 149 -1.70 -0.97 5.94
CA VAL A 149 -2.26 0.20 5.26
C VAL A 149 -1.30 1.37 5.37
N ILE A 150 -1.11 2.09 4.27
CA ILE A 150 -0.42 3.39 4.25
C ILE A 150 -1.39 4.42 3.69
N LYS A 151 -1.61 5.51 4.43
CA LYS A 151 -2.34 6.69 3.95
C LYS A 151 -1.39 7.85 3.72
N PHE A 152 -1.68 8.68 2.73
CA PHE A 152 -0.97 9.93 2.47
C PHE A 152 -1.84 10.88 1.66
N CYS A 153 -1.44 12.13 1.58
CA CYS A 153 -2.02 13.08 0.64
C CYS A 153 -0.97 13.48 -0.40
N ILE A 154 -1.41 13.72 -1.62
CA ILE A 154 -0.67 14.49 -2.63
C ILE A 154 -1.51 15.74 -2.86
N ASP A 155 -0.97 16.89 -2.47
CA ASP A 155 -1.71 18.14 -2.38
C ASP A 155 -3.01 17.95 -1.57
N ASP A 156 -4.18 18.18 -2.17
CA ASP A 156 -5.49 18.04 -1.54
C ASP A 156 -6.13 16.65 -1.75
N SER A 157 -5.48 15.76 -2.49
CA SER A 157 -5.99 14.41 -2.76
C SER A 157 -5.47 13.38 -1.76
N SER A 158 -6.38 12.66 -1.11
CA SER A 158 -6.05 11.62 -0.12
C SER A 158 -6.01 10.23 -0.76
N PHE A 159 -5.01 9.45 -0.40
CA PHE A 159 -4.79 8.08 -0.85
C PHE A 159 -4.72 7.13 0.35
N ALA A 160 -5.29 5.93 0.20
CA ALA A 160 -5.09 4.82 1.11
C ALA A 160 -4.69 3.58 0.31
N LEU A 161 -3.53 3.03 0.61
CA LEU A 161 -2.98 1.83 0.00
C LEU A 161 -3.13 0.67 0.98
N ILE A 162 -3.70 -0.43 0.53
CA ILE A 162 -3.95 -1.61 1.36
C ILE A 162 -3.27 -2.82 0.75
N ASN A 163 -2.42 -3.50 1.51
CA ASN A 163 -1.88 -4.81 1.18
C ASN A 163 -2.50 -5.85 2.11
N GLY A 164 -3.32 -6.75 1.57
CA GLY A 164 -3.99 -7.81 2.31
C GLY A 164 -3.41 -9.18 2.00
N HIS A 165 -3.30 -10.03 3.04
CA HIS A 165 -3.05 -11.46 2.90
C HIS A 165 -4.16 -12.20 3.63
N LEU A 166 -5.23 -12.50 2.89
CA LEU A 166 -6.47 -13.01 3.43
C LEU A 166 -6.46 -14.54 3.58
N GLU A 167 -7.54 -15.09 4.14
CA GLU A 167 -7.69 -16.52 4.36
C GLU A 167 -7.62 -17.31 3.04
N ALA A 168 -6.83 -18.39 3.04
CA ALA A 168 -6.64 -19.29 1.90
C ALA A 168 -7.78 -20.31 1.78
N GLY A 169 -7.92 -20.91 0.61
CA GLY A 169 -8.87 -21.97 0.32
C GLY A 169 -10.12 -21.53 -0.44
N ALA A 170 -10.60 -22.41 -1.33
CA ALA A 170 -11.74 -22.12 -2.21
C ALA A 170 -13.05 -21.90 -1.43
N SER A 171 -13.23 -22.56 -0.29
CA SER A 171 -14.42 -22.47 0.58
C SER A 171 -14.42 -21.23 1.48
N SER A 172 -13.36 -20.42 1.51
CA SER A 172 -13.19 -19.30 2.46
C SER A 172 -13.70 -17.96 1.93
N ASN A 173 -14.58 -17.92 0.93
CA ASN A 173 -15.07 -16.65 0.35
C ASN A 173 -15.76 -15.75 1.37
N SER A 174 -16.65 -16.31 2.20
CA SER A 174 -17.33 -15.55 3.25
C SER A 174 -16.35 -14.98 4.27
N THR A 175 -15.35 -15.77 4.68
CA THR A 175 -14.30 -15.32 5.61
C THR A 175 -13.49 -14.19 5.00
N ARG A 176 -13.10 -14.28 3.71
CA ARG A 176 -12.37 -13.19 3.03
C ARG A 176 -13.20 -11.91 2.96
N LEU A 177 -14.51 -12.00 2.68
CA LEU A 177 -15.40 -10.85 2.67
C LEU A 177 -15.48 -10.19 4.05
N MET A 178 -15.65 -10.99 5.12
CA MET A 178 -15.64 -10.47 6.49
C MET A 178 -14.31 -9.82 6.84
N ASN A 179 -13.19 -10.41 6.43
CA ASN A 179 -11.86 -9.81 6.62
C ASN A 179 -11.74 -8.44 5.91
N LEU A 180 -12.26 -8.31 4.67
CA LEU A 180 -12.24 -7.03 3.95
C LEU A 180 -13.10 -5.97 4.63
N ILE A 181 -14.28 -6.34 5.14
CA ILE A 181 -15.14 -5.44 5.93
C ILE A 181 -14.40 -4.99 7.20
N ASP A 182 -13.81 -5.92 7.94
CA ASP A 182 -13.06 -5.65 9.16
C ASP A 182 -11.87 -4.70 8.91
N ILE A 183 -11.12 -4.93 7.83
CA ILE A 183 -10.03 -4.05 7.40
C ILE A 183 -10.55 -2.62 7.12
N HIS A 184 -11.62 -2.51 6.34
CA HIS A 184 -12.21 -1.22 5.99
C HIS A 184 -12.75 -0.46 7.21
N GLU A 185 -13.34 -1.18 8.17
CA GLU A 185 -13.93 -0.56 9.35
C GLU A 185 -12.91 -0.17 10.41
N ARG A 186 -11.81 -0.93 10.53
CA ARG A 186 -10.83 -0.76 11.62
C ARG A 186 -9.62 0.08 11.26
N ALA A 187 -9.31 0.22 9.98
CA ALA A 187 -8.14 1.00 9.57
C ALA A 187 -8.24 2.45 10.06
N PHE A 188 -7.22 2.91 10.78
CA PHE A 188 -7.07 4.26 11.35
C PHE A 188 -8.16 4.68 12.36
N GLN A 189 -8.86 3.75 12.99
CA GLN A 189 -9.85 4.10 14.04
C GLN A 189 -9.22 4.75 15.26
N GLU A 190 -8.03 4.29 15.65
CA GLU A 190 -7.35 4.77 16.87
C GLU A 190 -6.80 6.20 16.74
N GLU A 191 -6.64 6.71 15.52
CA GLU A 191 -6.12 8.06 15.28
C GLU A 191 -7.19 9.17 15.33
N GLY A 192 -8.45 8.85 15.68
CA GLY A 192 -9.55 9.84 15.65
C GLY A 192 -9.86 10.39 14.26
N VAL A 193 -9.20 9.89 13.24
CA VAL A 193 -9.45 10.18 11.84
C VAL A 193 -10.60 9.29 11.43
N GLY A 194 -11.76 9.87 11.19
CA GLY A 194 -12.96 9.13 10.79
C GLY A 194 -12.72 8.13 9.66
N LYS A 195 -13.61 7.14 9.57
CA LYS A 195 -13.58 6.04 8.58
C LYS A 195 -12.98 6.47 7.25
N ILE A 196 -12.07 5.68 6.69
CA ILE A 196 -11.57 5.89 5.33
C ILE A 196 -12.78 5.92 4.40
N ARG A 197 -13.13 7.12 3.91
CA ARG A 197 -14.11 7.23 2.82
C ARG A 197 -13.40 6.93 1.52
N VAL A 198 -13.50 5.69 1.06
CA VAL A 198 -12.97 5.29 -0.25
C VAL A 198 -13.94 5.81 -1.30
N SER A 199 -13.58 6.89 -1.98
CA SER A 199 -14.36 7.42 -3.10
C SER A 199 -14.12 6.63 -4.40
N LYS A 200 -12.99 5.93 -4.52
CA LYS A 200 -12.68 4.96 -5.59
C LYS A 200 -11.76 3.88 -5.04
N CYS A 201 -12.20 2.63 -5.09
CA CYS A 201 -11.34 1.46 -4.88
C CYS A 201 -10.82 0.99 -6.24
N VAL A 202 -9.51 0.95 -6.42
CA VAL A 202 -8.88 0.21 -7.52
C VAL A 202 -8.35 -1.07 -6.89
N ILE A 203 -9.00 -2.19 -7.22
CA ILE A 203 -8.60 -3.54 -6.81
C ILE A 203 -7.68 -4.12 -7.88
#